data_038816b9caccff276092257426d9e123
#
_entry.id   038816b9caccff276092257426d9e123
#
_cell.length_a   1.000
_cell.length_b   1.000
_cell.length_c   1.000
_cell.angle_alpha   90.00
_cell.angle_beta   90.00
_cell.angle_gamma   90.00
#
_symmetry.space_group_name_H-M   'P 1'
#
loop_
_entity.id
_entity.type
_entity.pdbx_description
1 polymer ?
#
loop_
_entity_poly.entity_id
_entity_poly.type
_entity_poly.pdbx_seq_one_letter_code
_entity_poly.pdbx_strand_id
1 'polypeptide(L)'
;MLSPAENIQPALPVVVNDSVRLHELVELIEAGLAWVCANTSGAPDTSNELAAVAGISRAVHTVRAAATLCLHGFYTESRVMIRTAYESAALARTLAHDQELADRWLRKSAVVPDRISRDYAKAMSPDADGDAAHRDFYKQASMMAHPSAQSTVPYVVPTEGPVAPRTFPTFDAAECKATMREIVAEAALIGYCFRNSFTVREAVPPAWWRRLAELADDLTGGQLADLQQDWAERERRHCDLFPAAPVDD
;
A
#
# COMPACT_ATOMS: atom_id res chain seq x y z
N MET A 1 19.59 26.84 7.58
CA MET A 1 18.50 25.86 7.73
C MET A 1 17.76 25.84 6.42
N LEU A 2 17.76 24.67 5.72
CA LEU A 2 17.12 24.54 4.40
C LEU A 2 15.59 24.58 4.56
N SER A 3 14.90 25.18 3.60
CA SER A 3 13.44 25.03 3.53
C SER A 3 13.07 23.58 3.17
N PRO A 4 11.84 23.11 3.46
CA PRO A 4 11.41 21.76 3.07
C PRO A 4 11.61 21.47 1.58
N ALA A 5 11.45 22.45 0.71
CA ALA A 5 11.67 22.31 -0.74
C ALA A 5 13.16 22.11 -1.11
N GLU A 6 14.08 22.67 -0.34
CA GLU A 6 15.52 22.52 -0.56
C GLU A 6 16.03 21.11 -0.21
N ASN A 7 15.31 20.37 0.62
CA ASN A 7 15.64 18.98 0.95
C ASN A 7 15.43 18.01 -0.23
N ILE A 8 14.59 18.34 -1.21
CA ILE A 8 14.33 17.48 -2.37
C ILE A 8 15.59 17.27 -3.20
N GLN A 9 16.39 18.31 -3.42
CA GLN A 9 17.59 18.21 -4.26
C GLN A 9 18.61 17.17 -3.76
N PRO A 10 19.01 17.13 -2.47
CA PRO A 10 19.88 16.09 -1.97
C PRO A 10 19.18 14.75 -1.79
N ALA A 11 17.85 14.69 -1.65
CA ALA A 11 17.10 13.46 -1.46
C ALA A 11 17.00 12.62 -2.74
N LEU A 12 16.71 13.23 -3.89
CA LEU A 12 16.48 12.53 -5.15
C LEU A 12 17.60 11.55 -5.54
N PRO A 13 18.90 11.92 -5.53
CA PRO A 13 19.96 10.98 -5.89
C PRO A 13 20.05 9.76 -4.98
N VAL A 14 19.64 9.91 -3.71
CA VAL A 14 19.70 8.84 -2.71
C VAL A 14 18.62 7.79 -2.93
N VAL A 15 17.45 8.20 -3.44
CA VAL A 15 16.24 7.35 -3.55
C VAL A 15 15.75 7.17 -4.99
N VAL A 16 16.57 7.48 -6.01
CA VAL A 16 16.12 7.45 -7.41
C VAL A 16 15.52 6.10 -7.82
N ASN A 17 16.18 4.99 -7.49
CA ASN A 17 15.72 3.66 -7.85
C ASN A 17 14.41 3.29 -7.10
N ASP A 18 14.34 3.62 -5.81
CA ASP A 18 13.15 3.38 -5.00
C ASP A 18 11.97 4.25 -5.48
N SER A 19 12.24 5.49 -5.91
CA SER A 19 11.23 6.40 -6.46
C SER A 19 10.68 5.91 -7.81
N VAL A 20 11.53 5.39 -8.69
CA VAL A 20 11.11 4.77 -9.97
C VAL A 20 10.23 3.56 -9.70
N ARG A 21 10.69 2.67 -8.81
CA ARG A 21 9.91 1.49 -8.42
C ARG A 21 8.56 1.84 -7.81
N LEU A 22 8.53 2.84 -6.92
CA LEU A 22 7.27 3.34 -6.34
C LEU A 22 6.32 3.82 -7.43
N HIS A 23 6.84 4.59 -8.39
CA HIS A 23 6.04 5.07 -9.51
C HIS A 23 5.44 3.91 -10.31
N GLU A 24 6.24 2.92 -10.68
CA GLU A 24 5.79 1.73 -11.40
C GLU A 24 4.73 0.91 -10.63
N LEU A 25 4.91 0.73 -9.31
CA LEU A 25 3.92 0.07 -8.46
C LEU A 25 2.59 0.83 -8.43
N VAL A 26 2.66 2.13 -8.27
CA VAL A 26 1.46 2.99 -8.22
C VAL A 26 0.73 2.98 -9.57
N GLU A 27 1.44 3.12 -10.68
CA GLU A 27 0.83 3.03 -12.02
C GLU A 27 0.20 1.67 -12.28
N LEU A 28 0.86 0.59 -11.82
CA LEU A 28 0.33 -0.76 -11.93
C LEU A 28 -0.99 -0.91 -11.16
N ILE A 29 -1.08 -0.40 -9.93
CA ILE A 29 -2.30 -0.44 -9.14
C ILE A 29 -3.41 0.39 -9.80
N GLU A 30 -3.10 1.58 -10.30
CA GLU A 30 -4.05 2.44 -11.00
C GLU A 30 -4.57 1.78 -12.29
N ALA A 31 -3.70 1.13 -13.06
CA ALA A 31 -4.09 0.36 -14.23
C ALA A 31 -5.01 -0.82 -13.86
N GLY A 32 -4.71 -1.50 -12.76
CA GLY A 32 -5.57 -2.56 -12.22
C GLY A 32 -6.95 -2.05 -11.80
N LEU A 33 -7.00 -0.92 -11.08
CA LEU A 33 -8.26 -0.28 -10.71
C LEU A 33 -9.08 0.12 -11.95
N ALA A 34 -8.43 0.72 -12.95
CA ALA A 34 -9.09 1.08 -14.21
C ALA A 34 -9.64 -0.16 -14.94
N TRP A 35 -8.85 -1.24 -14.98
CA TRP A 35 -9.29 -2.51 -15.55
C TRP A 35 -10.53 -3.05 -14.83
N VAL A 36 -10.51 -3.13 -13.51
CA VAL A 36 -11.64 -3.62 -12.71
C VAL A 36 -12.88 -2.76 -12.98
N CYS A 37 -12.76 -1.44 -12.91
CA CYS A 37 -13.88 -0.53 -13.19
C CYS A 37 -14.45 -0.71 -14.60
N ALA A 38 -13.64 -1.05 -15.59
CA ALA A 38 -14.08 -1.24 -16.97
C ALA A 38 -14.71 -2.62 -17.23
N ASN A 39 -14.24 -3.67 -16.57
CA ASN A 39 -14.57 -5.05 -16.93
C ASN A 39 -15.45 -5.78 -15.90
N THR A 40 -15.53 -5.31 -14.65
CA THR A 40 -16.42 -5.89 -13.64
C THR A 40 -17.72 -5.12 -13.47
N SER A 41 -17.88 -4.01 -14.13
CA SER A 41 -19.02 -3.09 -14.07
C SER A 41 -20.33 -3.65 -14.64
N GLY A 42 -20.35 -4.91 -15.04
CA GLY A 42 -21.61 -5.60 -15.35
C GLY A 42 -22.51 -5.84 -14.10
N ALA A 43 -21.98 -5.61 -12.92
CA ALA A 43 -22.70 -5.56 -11.65
C ALA A 43 -22.18 -4.39 -10.81
N PRO A 44 -22.33 -3.13 -11.27
CA PRO A 44 -21.73 -1.97 -10.62
C PRO A 44 -22.31 -1.63 -9.26
N ASP A 45 -23.32 -2.34 -8.82
CA ASP A 45 -24.16 -1.97 -7.68
C ASP A 45 -23.80 -2.69 -6.39
N THR A 46 -22.68 -3.38 -6.34
CA THR A 46 -22.24 -3.99 -5.08
C THR A 46 -21.46 -2.97 -4.26
N SER A 47 -21.97 -2.67 -3.08
CA SER A 47 -21.34 -1.74 -2.12
C SER A 47 -19.92 -2.13 -1.76
N ASN A 48 -19.61 -3.43 -1.76
CA ASN A 48 -18.30 -3.96 -1.46
C ASN A 48 -17.27 -3.62 -2.54
N GLU A 49 -17.60 -3.70 -3.83
CA GLU A 49 -16.67 -3.30 -4.90
C GLU A 49 -16.39 -1.79 -4.84
N LEU A 50 -17.43 -0.98 -4.67
CA LEU A 50 -17.27 0.46 -4.52
C LEU A 50 -16.42 0.82 -3.31
N ALA A 51 -16.65 0.17 -2.17
CA ALA A 51 -15.87 0.38 -0.96
C ALA A 51 -14.42 -0.05 -1.12
N ALA A 52 -14.18 -1.18 -1.82
CA ALA A 52 -12.83 -1.66 -2.13
C ALA A 52 -12.07 -0.68 -3.03
N VAL A 53 -12.68 -0.22 -4.12
CA VAL A 53 -12.09 0.79 -5.02
C VAL A 53 -11.75 2.06 -4.24
N ALA A 54 -12.68 2.58 -3.43
CA ALA A 54 -12.45 3.78 -2.64
C ALA A 54 -11.30 3.62 -1.64
N GLY A 55 -11.24 2.48 -0.95
CA GLY A 55 -10.19 2.20 0.04
C GLY A 55 -8.81 2.05 -0.59
N ILE A 56 -8.68 1.33 -1.70
CA ILE A 56 -7.42 1.19 -2.44
C ILE A 56 -6.99 2.54 -3.03
N SER A 57 -7.91 3.30 -3.63
CA SER A 57 -7.59 4.63 -4.15
C SER A 57 -7.05 5.54 -3.04
N ARG A 58 -7.68 5.53 -1.86
CA ARG A 58 -7.18 6.27 -0.70
C ARG A 58 -5.78 5.81 -0.29
N ALA A 59 -5.51 4.50 -0.26
CA ALA A 59 -4.20 3.96 0.08
C ALA A 59 -3.11 4.46 -0.88
N VAL A 60 -3.38 4.44 -2.19
CA VAL A 60 -2.46 4.96 -3.23
C VAL A 60 -2.19 6.45 -3.04
N HIS A 61 -3.22 7.26 -2.83
CA HIS A 61 -3.04 8.70 -2.56
C HIS A 61 -2.20 8.94 -1.30
N THR A 62 -2.42 8.13 -0.27
CA THR A 62 -1.69 8.25 1.00
C THR A 62 -0.22 7.87 0.85
N VAL A 63 0.11 6.84 0.07
CA VAL A 63 1.49 6.48 -0.26
C VAL A 63 2.21 7.59 -1.03
N ARG A 64 1.55 8.25 -1.99
CA ARG A 64 2.11 9.43 -2.69
C ARG A 64 2.40 10.58 -1.73
N ALA A 65 1.49 10.83 -0.77
CA ALA A 65 1.71 11.83 0.26
C ALA A 65 2.91 11.47 1.16
N ALA A 66 3.03 10.19 1.55
CA ALA A 66 4.18 9.69 2.31
C ALA A 66 5.49 9.94 1.58
N ALA A 67 5.56 9.63 0.28
CA ALA A 67 6.75 9.86 -0.53
C ALA A 67 7.11 11.34 -0.62
N THR A 68 6.12 12.21 -0.79
CA THR A 68 6.32 13.66 -0.79
C THR A 68 6.90 14.14 0.54
N LEU A 69 6.35 13.70 1.66
CA LEU A 69 6.87 14.04 3.00
C LEU A 69 8.30 13.53 3.20
N CYS A 70 8.59 12.30 2.76
CA CYS A 70 9.93 11.72 2.82
C CYS A 70 10.96 12.58 2.08
N LEU A 71 10.67 12.97 0.85
CA LEU A 71 11.55 13.82 0.04
C LEU A 71 11.79 15.20 0.67
N HIS A 72 10.83 15.70 1.44
CA HIS A 72 10.96 16.97 2.16
C HIS A 72 11.63 16.84 3.54
N GLY A 73 12.04 15.62 3.95
CA GLY A 73 12.72 15.38 5.24
C GLY A 73 11.78 15.18 6.43
N PHE A 74 10.48 14.99 6.20
CA PHE A 74 9.46 14.69 7.22
C PHE A 74 9.30 13.16 7.39
N TYR A 75 10.36 12.49 7.84
CA TYR A 75 10.39 11.01 7.87
C TYR A 75 9.38 10.41 8.86
N THR A 76 9.21 11.02 10.03
CA THR A 76 8.24 10.56 11.03
C THR A 76 6.81 10.68 10.50
N GLU A 77 6.45 11.81 9.95
CA GLU A 77 5.13 12.07 9.35
C GLU A 77 4.87 11.16 8.15
N SER A 78 5.91 10.91 7.36
CA SER A 78 5.85 9.95 6.26
C SER A 78 5.47 8.54 6.75
N ARG A 79 6.08 8.07 7.84
CA ARG A 79 5.73 6.77 8.46
C ARG A 79 4.31 6.73 9.03
N VAL A 80 3.81 7.85 9.56
CA VAL A 80 2.39 7.94 9.95
C VAL A 80 1.48 7.76 8.75
N MET A 81 1.84 8.33 7.60
CA MET A 81 1.08 8.15 6.35
C MET A 81 1.16 6.71 5.84
N ILE A 82 2.31 6.02 5.95
CA ILE A 82 2.44 4.60 5.61
C ILE A 82 1.42 3.77 6.39
N ARG A 83 1.30 3.99 7.70
CA ARG A 83 0.28 3.32 8.51
C ARG A 83 -1.14 3.59 8.00
N THR A 84 -1.45 4.83 7.68
CA THR A 84 -2.78 5.21 7.16
C THR A 84 -3.06 4.54 5.81
N ALA A 85 -2.05 4.39 4.95
CA ALA A 85 -2.15 3.67 3.69
C ALA A 85 -2.47 2.19 3.92
N TYR A 86 -1.72 1.55 4.82
CA TYR A 86 -1.95 0.17 5.22
C TYR A 86 -3.37 -0.07 5.76
N GLU A 87 -3.81 0.77 6.70
CA GLU A 87 -5.16 0.69 7.27
C GLU A 87 -6.24 0.83 6.18
N SER A 88 -6.01 1.72 5.20
CA SER A 88 -6.93 1.91 4.07
C SER A 88 -7.00 0.70 3.15
N ALA A 89 -5.85 0.07 2.85
CA ALA A 89 -5.79 -1.14 2.02
C ALA A 89 -6.38 -2.37 2.73
N ALA A 90 -6.07 -2.53 4.03
CA ALA A 90 -6.64 -3.60 4.85
C ALA A 90 -8.17 -3.46 4.98
N LEU A 91 -8.67 -2.22 5.16
CA LEU A 91 -10.08 -1.92 5.17
C LEU A 91 -10.74 -2.27 3.83
N ALA A 92 -10.15 -1.86 2.70
CA ALA A 92 -10.66 -2.16 1.37
C ALA A 92 -10.86 -3.67 1.19
N ARG A 93 -9.85 -4.46 1.55
CA ARG A 93 -9.92 -5.92 1.51
C ARG A 93 -11.02 -6.50 2.39
N THR A 94 -11.21 -5.94 3.58
CA THR A 94 -12.26 -6.38 4.51
C THR A 94 -13.65 -6.08 3.93
N LEU A 95 -13.86 -4.86 3.45
CA LEU A 95 -15.14 -4.43 2.89
C LEU A 95 -15.50 -5.16 1.59
N ALA A 96 -14.50 -5.56 0.80
CA ALA A 96 -14.71 -6.32 -0.43
C ALA A 96 -15.44 -7.67 -0.21
N HIS A 97 -15.33 -8.23 0.98
CA HIS A 97 -15.88 -9.56 1.30
C HIS A 97 -17.03 -9.54 2.30
N ASP A 98 -17.48 -8.36 2.74
CA ASP A 98 -18.59 -8.19 3.66
C ASP A 98 -19.51 -7.06 3.17
N GLN A 99 -20.56 -7.47 2.43
CA GLN A 99 -21.53 -6.57 1.84
C GLN A 99 -22.26 -5.72 2.90
N GLU A 100 -22.65 -6.32 4.00
CA GLU A 100 -23.37 -5.61 5.06
C GLU A 100 -22.48 -4.55 5.73
N LEU A 101 -21.22 -4.89 5.96
CA LEU A 101 -20.25 -3.96 6.52
C LEU A 101 -19.94 -2.83 5.54
N ALA A 102 -19.79 -3.14 4.24
CA ALA A 102 -19.58 -2.16 3.19
C ALA A 102 -20.76 -1.17 3.09
N ASP A 103 -22.00 -1.69 3.10
CA ASP A 103 -23.21 -0.86 3.11
C ASP A 103 -23.24 0.09 4.31
N ARG A 104 -22.93 -0.40 5.50
CA ARG A 104 -22.90 0.42 6.70
C ARG A 104 -21.79 1.48 6.62
N TRP A 105 -20.64 1.11 6.09
CA TRP A 105 -19.50 2.02 5.95
C TRP A 105 -19.81 3.15 4.95
N LEU A 106 -20.36 2.82 3.78
CA LEU A 106 -20.74 3.79 2.75
C LEU A 106 -21.82 4.76 3.25
N ARG A 107 -22.74 4.31 4.09
CA ARG A 107 -23.77 5.17 4.72
C ARG A 107 -23.21 6.05 5.84
N LYS A 108 -21.89 6.07 6.06
CA LYS A 108 -21.20 6.83 7.12
C LYS A 108 -21.63 6.47 8.55
N SER A 109 -22.27 5.34 8.73
CA SER A 109 -22.78 4.90 10.02
C SER A 109 -21.83 3.98 10.79
N ALA A 110 -20.72 3.58 10.18
CA ALA A 110 -19.78 2.66 10.82
C ALA A 110 -18.31 3.09 10.65
N VAL A 111 -17.60 3.06 11.77
CA VAL A 111 -16.14 2.94 11.78
C VAL A 111 -15.85 1.45 11.91
N VAL A 112 -15.11 0.89 10.94
CA VAL A 112 -14.71 -0.51 10.99
C VAL A 112 -13.58 -0.65 12.01
N PRO A 113 -13.76 -1.40 13.10
CA PRO A 113 -12.68 -1.62 14.05
C PRO A 113 -11.51 -2.38 13.40
N ASP A 114 -10.30 -1.96 13.69
CA ASP A 114 -9.07 -2.59 13.21
C ASP A 114 -9.02 -4.12 13.45
N ARG A 115 -9.58 -4.58 14.57
CA ARG A 115 -9.67 -6.02 14.85
C ARG A 115 -10.39 -6.81 13.76
N ILE A 116 -11.42 -6.23 13.10
CA ILE A 116 -12.17 -6.91 12.03
C ILE A 116 -11.26 -7.11 10.81
N SER A 117 -10.48 -6.10 10.44
CA SER A 117 -9.50 -6.22 9.36
C SER A 117 -8.42 -7.26 9.68
N ARG A 118 -7.99 -7.36 10.94
CA ARG A 118 -7.04 -8.39 11.40
C ARG A 118 -7.64 -9.79 11.39
N ASP A 119 -8.86 -9.95 11.90
CA ASP A 119 -9.54 -11.25 11.92
C ASP A 119 -9.79 -11.74 10.50
N TYR A 120 -10.14 -10.84 9.60
CA TYR A 120 -10.27 -11.14 8.18
C TYR A 120 -8.91 -11.56 7.57
N ALA A 121 -7.83 -10.83 7.87
CA ALA A 121 -6.48 -11.16 7.40
C ALA A 121 -6.05 -12.56 7.85
N LYS A 122 -6.37 -12.95 9.09
CA LYS A 122 -6.12 -14.31 9.62
C LYS A 122 -6.91 -15.38 8.87
N ALA A 123 -8.18 -15.13 8.61
CA ALA A 123 -9.03 -16.08 7.90
C ALA A 123 -8.57 -16.33 6.46
N MET A 124 -7.98 -15.31 5.82
CA MET A 124 -7.50 -15.39 4.43
C MET A 124 -6.07 -15.89 4.28
N SER A 125 -5.28 -15.85 5.35
CA SER A 125 -3.90 -16.36 5.41
C SER A 125 -3.77 -17.20 6.68
N PRO A 126 -4.18 -18.47 6.64
CA PRO A 126 -4.16 -19.35 7.80
C PRO A 126 -2.73 -19.66 8.29
N ASP A 127 -1.71 -19.27 7.53
CA ASP A 127 -0.33 -19.46 7.91
C ASP A 127 0.05 -18.50 9.04
N ALA A 128 0.62 -19.08 10.10
CA ALA A 128 1.02 -18.34 11.29
C ALA A 128 1.99 -17.16 11.00
N ASP A 129 2.74 -17.25 9.92
CA ASP A 129 3.73 -16.24 9.52
C ASP A 129 3.09 -14.96 8.98
N GLY A 130 1.97 -15.06 8.25
CA GLY A 130 1.24 -13.88 7.75
C GLY A 130 0.64 -13.04 8.88
N ASP A 131 0.11 -13.67 9.93
CA ASP A 131 -0.42 -12.96 11.10
C ASP A 131 0.70 -12.32 11.94
N ALA A 132 1.86 -12.97 12.05
CA ALA A 132 3.02 -12.43 12.75
C ALA A 132 3.56 -11.18 12.03
N ALA A 133 3.77 -11.26 10.72
CA ALA A 133 4.24 -10.14 9.92
C ALA A 133 3.27 -8.94 9.99
N HIS A 134 1.95 -9.19 9.91
CA HIS A 134 0.94 -8.16 10.08
C HIS A 134 1.02 -7.49 11.46
N ARG A 135 1.11 -8.28 12.53
CA ARG A 135 1.20 -7.73 13.89
C ARG A 135 2.46 -6.90 14.10
N ASP A 136 3.60 -7.36 13.60
CA ASP A 136 4.88 -6.66 13.76
C ASP A 136 4.88 -5.35 12.96
N PHE A 137 4.41 -5.37 11.72
CA PHE A 137 4.25 -4.16 10.92
C PHE A 137 3.31 -3.16 11.61
N TYR A 138 2.12 -3.61 12.04
CA TYR A 138 1.16 -2.75 12.70
C TYR A 138 1.67 -2.18 14.01
N LYS A 139 2.40 -2.96 14.80
CA LYS A 139 3.04 -2.51 16.04
C LYS A 139 4.07 -1.42 15.77
N GLN A 140 4.97 -1.62 14.81
CA GLN A 140 5.99 -0.64 14.44
C GLN A 140 5.34 0.65 13.92
N ALA A 141 4.42 0.54 12.98
CA ALA A 141 3.69 1.67 12.43
C ALA A 141 2.89 2.43 13.51
N SER A 142 2.33 1.72 14.50
CA SER A 142 1.63 2.32 15.64
C SER A 142 2.57 3.09 16.56
N MET A 143 3.77 2.59 16.82
CA MET A 143 4.76 3.32 17.62
C MET A 143 5.17 4.66 17.01
N MET A 144 5.18 4.74 15.67
CA MET A 144 5.47 5.99 14.96
C MET A 144 4.27 6.95 14.93
N ALA A 145 3.04 6.42 14.89
CA ALA A 145 1.83 7.22 14.79
C ALA A 145 1.33 7.78 16.15
N HIS A 146 1.75 7.18 17.26
CA HIS A 146 1.39 7.65 18.60
C HIS A 146 2.55 8.43 19.24
N PRO A 147 2.28 9.37 20.16
CA PRO A 147 3.33 10.04 20.93
C PRO A 147 4.12 9.04 21.77
N SER A 148 5.19 8.53 21.22
CA SER A 148 6.14 7.60 21.84
C SER A 148 7.53 8.24 21.84
N ALA A 149 8.45 7.71 22.62
CA ALA A 149 9.84 8.17 22.56
C ALA A 149 10.40 8.05 21.14
N GLN A 150 10.08 6.95 20.44
CA GLN A 150 10.54 6.71 19.07
C GLN A 150 10.01 7.74 18.07
N SER A 151 8.77 8.17 18.20
CA SER A 151 8.17 9.18 17.31
C SER A 151 8.48 10.61 17.74
N THR A 152 8.84 10.86 19.01
CA THR A 152 8.99 12.19 19.58
C THR A 152 10.45 12.65 19.70
N VAL A 153 11.38 11.73 20.01
CA VAL A 153 12.81 12.06 20.15
C VAL A 153 13.43 12.67 18.89
N PRO A 154 13.04 12.30 17.65
CA PRO A 154 13.56 12.95 16.44
C PRO A 154 13.32 14.46 16.36
N TYR A 155 12.34 14.99 17.11
CA TYR A 155 12.09 16.44 17.17
C TYR A 155 12.99 17.19 18.16
N VAL A 156 13.94 16.48 18.75
CA VAL A 156 14.88 17.06 19.72
C VAL A 156 16.29 16.78 19.27
N VAL A 157 17.10 17.80 19.12
CA VAL A 157 18.51 17.66 18.76
C VAL A 157 19.34 17.67 20.02
N PRO A 158 20.10 16.59 20.32
CA PRO A 158 21.12 16.64 21.37
C PRO A 158 22.21 17.64 20.95
N THR A 159 22.50 18.58 21.81
CA THR A 159 23.62 19.53 21.64
C THR A 159 24.57 19.37 22.82
N GLU A 160 25.83 19.82 22.69
CA GLU A 160 26.77 19.91 23.81
C GLU A 160 26.32 20.96 24.85
N GLY A 161 25.04 20.97 25.19
CA GLY A 161 24.40 21.95 26.02
C GLY A 161 22.92 21.63 26.16
N PRO A 162 22.07 22.65 26.35
CA PRO A 162 20.64 22.41 26.46
C PRO A 162 20.06 21.83 25.16
N VAL A 163 19.17 20.85 25.31
CA VAL A 163 18.45 20.21 24.22
C VAL A 163 17.67 21.25 23.42
N ALA A 164 17.85 21.27 22.10
CA ALA A 164 17.16 22.19 21.21
C ALA A 164 16.01 21.51 20.45
N PRO A 165 14.82 22.12 20.38
CA PRO A 165 13.73 21.60 19.57
C PRO A 165 14.06 21.68 18.08
N ARG A 166 13.75 20.62 17.33
CA ARG A 166 13.82 20.59 15.88
C ARG A 166 12.45 20.91 15.32
N THR A 167 12.25 22.12 14.86
CA THR A 167 10.97 22.57 14.27
C THR A 167 10.96 22.53 12.75
N PHE A 168 12.09 22.21 12.13
CA PHE A 168 12.23 22.11 10.67
C PHE A 168 12.73 20.74 10.26
N PRO A 169 12.24 20.21 9.13
CA PRO A 169 12.75 18.97 8.56
C PRO A 169 14.22 19.16 8.15
N THR A 170 15.00 18.10 8.31
CA THR A 170 16.41 18.08 7.89
C THR A 170 16.65 16.86 7.05
N PHE A 171 17.42 17.03 5.98
CA PHE A 171 17.82 15.91 5.16
C PHE A 171 18.80 15.01 5.93
N ASP A 172 18.47 13.72 5.96
CA ASP A 172 19.33 12.63 6.39
C ASP A 172 19.26 11.52 5.34
N ALA A 173 20.37 11.19 4.73
CA ALA A 173 20.42 10.24 3.62
C ALA A 173 20.02 8.81 4.04
N ALA A 174 20.40 8.38 5.25
CA ALA A 174 20.07 7.05 5.75
C ALA A 174 18.57 6.93 6.06
N GLU A 175 18.02 7.92 6.76
CA GLU A 175 16.57 7.98 7.08
C GLU A 175 15.72 8.13 5.82
N CYS A 176 16.15 8.97 4.86
CA CYS A 176 15.46 9.14 3.58
C CYS A 176 15.37 7.81 2.83
N LYS A 177 16.49 7.10 2.72
CA LYS A 177 16.55 5.80 2.03
C LYS A 177 15.72 4.74 2.74
N ALA A 178 15.83 4.65 4.07
CA ALA A 178 15.06 3.69 4.87
C ALA A 178 13.55 3.94 4.72
N THR A 179 13.12 5.19 4.90
CA THR A 179 11.70 5.57 4.80
C THR A 179 11.15 5.35 3.39
N MET A 180 11.91 5.66 2.34
CA MET A 180 11.46 5.43 0.97
C MET A 180 11.29 3.93 0.67
N ARG A 181 12.17 3.06 1.19
CA ARG A 181 12.01 1.61 1.08
C ARG A 181 10.75 1.09 1.80
N GLU A 182 10.46 1.63 2.98
CA GLU A 182 9.22 1.33 3.69
C GLU A 182 7.99 1.72 2.86
N ILE A 183 8.03 2.87 2.18
CA ILE A 183 6.96 3.33 1.27
C ILE A 183 6.79 2.39 0.07
N VAL A 184 7.89 1.96 -0.53
CA VAL A 184 7.85 1.00 -1.66
C VAL A 184 7.27 -0.34 -1.23
N ALA A 185 7.68 -0.85 -0.07
CA ALA A 185 7.13 -2.07 0.50
C ALA A 185 5.63 -1.96 0.76
N GLU A 186 5.18 -0.82 1.29
CA GLU A 186 3.75 -0.56 1.47
C GLU A 186 2.99 -0.49 0.15
N ALA A 187 3.54 0.14 -0.89
CA ALA A 187 2.93 0.17 -2.21
C ALA A 187 2.75 -1.25 -2.79
N ALA A 188 3.75 -2.13 -2.62
CA ALA A 188 3.63 -3.53 -3.00
C ALA A 188 2.51 -4.24 -2.22
N LEU A 189 2.43 -4.03 -0.91
CA LEU A 189 1.37 -4.58 -0.05
C LEU A 189 -0.03 -4.10 -0.47
N ILE A 190 -0.17 -2.82 -0.84
CA ILE A 190 -1.41 -2.28 -1.41
C ILE A 190 -1.78 -3.04 -2.68
N GLY A 191 -0.83 -3.33 -3.57
CA GLY A 191 -1.04 -4.16 -4.75
C GLY A 191 -1.60 -5.55 -4.42
N TYR A 192 -1.08 -6.19 -3.37
CA TYR A 192 -1.62 -7.47 -2.86
C TYR A 192 -3.02 -7.33 -2.27
N CYS A 193 -3.26 -6.28 -1.49
CA CYS A 193 -4.60 -6.00 -0.95
C CYS A 193 -5.61 -5.73 -2.07
N PHE A 194 -5.20 -4.98 -3.10
CA PHE A 194 -6.00 -4.73 -4.30
C PHE A 194 -6.48 -6.04 -4.92
N ARG A 195 -5.57 -6.95 -5.21
CA ARG A 195 -5.95 -8.25 -5.76
C ARG A 195 -6.98 -8.99 -4.92
N ASN A 196 -6.73 -9.05 -3.62
CA ASN A 196 -7.56 -9.81 -2.70
C ASN A 196 -8.89 -9.12 -2.39
N SER A 197 -9.09 -7.89 -2.88
CA SER A 197 -10.30 -7.10 -2.67
C SER A 197 -11.38 -7.36 -3.72
N PHE A 198 -11.08 -8.08 -4.80
CA PHE A 198 -12.07 -8.37 -5.83
C PHE A 198 -12.43 -9.85 -5.82
N THR A 199 -13.72 -10.14 -5.87
CA THR A 199 -14.27 -11.51 -5.76
C THR A 199 -13.86 -12.39 -6.95
N VAL A 200 -13.60 -11.78 -8.10
CA VAL A 200 -13.10 -12.46 -9.29
C VAL A 200 -11.58 -12.31 -9.32
N ARG A 201 -10.86 -13.32 -8.84
CA ARG A 201 -9.38 -13.31 -8.83
C ARG A 201 -8.77 -13.18 -10.21
N GLU A 202 -9.48 -13.59 -11.23
CA GLU A 202 -9.14 -13.50 -12.64
C GLU A 202 -9.56 -12.16 -13.28
N ALA A 203 -10.17 -11.25 -12.55
CA ALA A 203 -10.59 -9.94 -13.06
C ALA A 203 -9.41 -9.07 -13.52
N VAL A 204 -8.23 -9.33 -12.98
CA VAL A 204 -7.01 -8.61 -13.35
C VAL A 204 -6.13 -9.53 -14.22
N PRO A 205 -5.61 -9.04 -15.36
CA PRO A 205 -4.79 -9.85 -16.26
C PRO A 205 -3.60 -10.51 -15.56
N PRO A 206 -3.24 -11.75 -15.89
CA PRO A 206 -2.08 -12.44 -15.30
C PRO A 206 -0.77 -11.66 -15.47
N ALA A 207 -0.60 -10.92 -16.57
CA ALA A 207 0.55 -10.05 -16.79
C ALA A 207 0.70 -8.96 -15.71
N TRP A 208 -0.40 -8.44 -15.18
CA TRP A 208 -0.43 -7.49 -14.07
C TRP A 208 0.20 -8.11 -12.81
N TRP A 209 -0.17 -9.33 -12.54
CA TRP A 209 0.37 -10.10 -11.41
C TRP A 209 1.85 -10.34 -11.51
N ARG A 210 2.28 -10.78 -12.68
CA ARG A 210 3.69 -11.03 -12.97
C ARG A 210 4.49 -9.76 -12.71
N ARG A 211 3.97 -8.63 -13.17
CA ARG A 211 4.62 -7.34 -12.95
C ARG A 211 4.67 -6.95 -11.49
N LEU A 212 3.58 -7.15 -10.71
CA LEU A 212 3.58 -6.92 -9.28
C LEU A 212 4.63 -7.80 -8.58
N ALA A 213 4.69 -9.08 -8.92
CA ALA A 213 5.66 -10.01 -8.34
C ALA A 213 7.10 -9.58 -8.64
N GLU A 214 7.41 -9.19 -9.87
CA GLU A 214 8.74 -8.69 -10.25
C GLU A 214 9.13 -7.43 -9.46
N LEU A 215 8.19 -6.49 -9.28
CA LEU A 215 8.43 -5.25 -8.55
C LEU A 215 8.57 -5.46 -7.04
N ALA A 216 8.04 -6.55 -6.51
CA ALA A 216 8.02 -6.84 -5.08
C ALA A 216 9.02 -7.94 -4.65
N ASP A 217 9.71 -8.60 -5.56
CA ASP A 217 10.50 -9.81 -5.30
C ASP A 217 11.54 -9.65 -4.19
N ASP A 218 12.34 -8.60 -4.24
CA ASP A 218 13.35 -8.30 -3.23
C ASP A 218 12.78 -7.79 -1.89
N LEU A 219 11.53 -7.34 -1.88
CA LEU A 219 10.82 -6.86 -0.68
C LEU A 219 10.20 -8.02 0.10
N THR A 220 9.91 -9.11 -0.58
CA THR A 220 9.21 -10.28 -0.02
C THR A 220 10.13 -11.47 0.23
N GLY A 221 11.44 -11.32 -0.01
CA GLY A 221 12.42 -12.39 0.19
C GLY A 221 12.21 -13.60 -0.74
N GLY A 222 11.65 -13.39 -1.93
CA GLY A 222 11.45 -14.45 -2.93
C GLY A 222 10.26 -15.37 -2.67
N GLN A 223 9.41 -15.09 -1.68
CA GLN A 223 8.23 -15.90 -1.35
C GLN A 223 7.20 -15.96 -2.49
N LEU A 224 7.38 -15.15 -3.53
CA LEU A 224 6.48 -15.10 -4.70
C LEU A 224 6.86 -16.06 -5.82
N ALA A 225 8.02 -16.68 -5.75
CA ALA A 225 8.48 -17.63 -6.79
C ALA A 225 7.53 -18.84 -6.94
N ASP A 226 6.91 -19.29 -5.87
CA ASP A 226 5.96 -20.41 -5.88
C ASP A 226 4.65 -20.07 -6.62
N LEU A 227 4.32 -18.78 -6.78
CA LEU A 227 3.15 -18.35 -7.55
C LEU A 227 3.35 -18.47 -9.06
N GLN A 228 4.57 -18.67 -9.54
CA GLN A 228 4.88 -18.78 -10.98
C GLN A 228 4.34 -20.07 -11.62
N GLN A 229 4.18 -21.13 -10.84
CA GLN A 229 3.73 -22.43 -11.39
C GLN A 229 2.28 -22.41 -11.88
N ASP A 230 1.47 -21.48 -11.40
CA ASP A 230 0.02 -21.42 -11.65
C ASP A 230 -0.38 -20.43 -12.77
N TRP A 231 0.60 -19.75 -13.37
CA TRP A 231 0.31 -18.59 -14.25
C TRP A 231 -0.30 -18.97 -15.58
N ALA A 232 0.15 -20.06 -16.19
CA ALA A 232 -0.40 -20.51 -17.47
C ALA A 232 -1.89 -20.93 -17.34
N GLU A 233 -2.25 -21.52 -16.22
CA GLU A 233 -3.65 -21.86 -15.94
C GLU A 233 -4.51 -20.61 -15.65
N ARG A 234 -3.96 -19.65 -14.93
CA ARG A 234 -4.63 -18.37 -14.66
C ARG A 234 -4.82 -17.53 -15.93
N GLU A 235 -3.82 -17.54 -16.80
CA GLU A 235 -3.88 -16.84 -18.08
C GLU A 235 -4.97 -17.45 -18.97
N ARG A 236 -5.06 -18.77 -19.03
CA ARG A 236 -6.12 -19.47 -19.75
C ARG A 236 -7.50 -19.11 -19.18
N ARG A 237 -7.71 -19.20 -17.86
CA ARG A 237 -8.98 -18.84 -17.21
C ARG A 237 -9.34 -17.38 -17.45
N HIS A 238 -8.36 -16.47 -17.42
CA HIS A 238 -8.59 -15.07 -17.69
C HIS A 238 -9.08 -14.87 -19.14
N CYS A 239 -8.44 -15.52 -20.13
CA CYS A 239 -8.88 -15.45 -21.52
C CYS A 239 -10.27 -16.08 -21.74
N ASP A 240 -10.64 -17.11 -20.97
CA ASP A 240 -11.96 -17.71 -21.02
C ASP A 240 -13.06 -16.76 -20.47
N LEU A 241 -12.73 -16.01 -19.43
CA LEU A 241 -13.66 -15.03 -18.81
C LEU A 241 -13.74 -13.73 -19.58
N PHE A 242 -12.64 -13.30 -20.18
CA PHE A 242 -12.51 -12.04 -20.91
C PHE A 242 -11.95 -12.31 -22.31
N PRO A 243 -12.75 -12.92 -23.21
CA PRO A 243 -12.31 -13.18 -24.57
C PRO A 243 -11.94 -11.84 -25.24
N ALA A 244 -10.80 -11.83 -25.95
CA ALA A 244 -10.42 -10.67 -26.73
C ALA A 244 -11.58 -10.28 -27.66
N ALA A 245 -11.93 -8.99 -27.69
CA ALA A 245 -12.91 -8.53 -28.65
C ALA A 245 -12.49 -8.96 -30.06
N PRO A 246 -13.41 -9.47 -30.90
CA PRO A 246 -13.08 -9.79 -32.27
C PRO A 246 -12.44 -8.57 -32.91
N VAL A 247 -11.27 -8.75 -33.50
CA VAL A 247 -10.63 -7.71 -34.31
C VAL A 247 -11.52 -7.59 -35.54
N ASP A 248 -12.30 -6.53 -35.64
CA ASP A 248 -13.04 -6.22 -36.85
C ASP A 248 -12.01 -5.99 -37.97
N ASP A 249 -11.97 -6.91 -38.94
CA ASP A 249 -11.16 -6.82 -40.16
C ASP A 249 -11.68 -5.71 -41.10
#